data_c84c240d04c20bb728ecdfa71d35edc7
#
_entry.id   c84c240d04c20bb728ecdfa71d35edc7
#
_cell.length_a   1.000
_cell.length_b   1.000
_cell.length_c   1.000
_cell.angle_alpha   90.00
_cell.angle_beta   90.00
_cell.angle_gamma   90.00
#
_symmetry.space_group_name_H-M   'P 1'
#
loop_
_entity.id
_entity.type
_entity.pdbx_description
1 polymer ?
#
loop_
_entity_poly.entity_id
_entity_poly.type
_entity_poly.pdbx_seq_one_letter_code
_entity_poly.pdbx_strand_id
1 'polypeptide(L)'
;MCGRFTSITPPDELARLFETAPPSSDVAEHAPDFNVAPTTRVLGVAVDREGVRRLGRFQWGLVPSWAKDASGSARLINARSESIFDKPSFRHLVPHRRCLVPMDGFYEWRTVHETPPPARAPKEPVYVTRRDGRPLAVAGLWSSWRADETSPWLHTCCLITTAANATIAGVHDRMPVIVETSDWAAWLDPANSDRADIEALMRPADDDVIVWRRVATRVNSVRNNDPSLLDPIVE
;
A
#
# COMPACT_ATOMS: atom_id res chain seq x y z
N MET A 1 -8.93 -7.21 -2.06
CA MET A 1 -8.33 -5.85 -1.89
C MET A 1 -7.12 -5.98 -0.98
N CYS A 2 -5.99 -5.37 -1.34
CA CYS A 2 -4.76 -5.43 -0.57
C CYS A 2 -5.01 -5.02 0.90
N GLY A 3 -5.02 -6.00 1.78
CA GLY A 3 -5.28 -5.85 3.22
C GLY A 3 -4.15 -6.37 4.09
N ARG A 4 -3.06 -6.86 3.49
CA ARG A 4 -1.89 -7.40 4.16
C ARG A 4 -0.68 -7.34 3.23
N PHE A 5 0.49 -6.92 3.73
CA PHE A 5 1.71 -6.85 2.92
C PHE A 5 2.97 -7.11 3.75
N THR A 6 4.13 -7.07 3.13
CA THR A 6 5.44 -7.21 3.79
C THR A 6 6.27 -5.94 3.61
N SER A 7 6.99 -5.55 4.67
CA SER A 7 7.92 -4.42 4.71
C SER A 7 9.24 -4.91 5.31
N ILE A 8 10.10 -5.45 4.44
CA ILE A 8 11.31 -6.19 4.85
C ILE A 8 12.56 -5.40 4.45
N THR A 9 12.53 -4.74 3.30
CA THR A 9 13.67 -3.95 2.79
C THR A 9 14.05 -2.86 3.81
N PRO A 10 15.34 -2.78 4.20
CA PRO A 10 15.82 -1.81 5.16
C PRO A 10 15.55 -0.35 4.75
N PRO A 11 15.27 0.56 5.72
CA PRO A 11 14.97 1.96 5.41
C PRO A 11 16.05 2.72 4.64
N ASP A 12 17.32 2.42 4.87
CA ASP A 12 18.44 3.03 4.13
C ASP A 12 18.51 2.56 2.67
N GLU A 13 18.13 1.33 2.41
CA GLU A 13 18.01 0.81 1.05
C GLU A 13 16.79 1.43 0.34
N LEU A 14 15.65 1.52 1.01
CA LEU A 14 14.48 2.23 0.48
C LEU A 14 14.79 3.70 0.21
N ALA A 15 15.54 4.37 1.10
CA ALA A 15 15.93 5.77 0.91
C ALA A 15 16.78 5.95 -0.36
N ARG A 16 17.71 5.04 -0.63
CA ARG A 16 18.50 5.03 -1.87
C ARG A 16 17.64 4.75 -3.09
N LEU A 17 16.77 3.72 -3.01
CA LEU A 17 15.92 3.32 -4.13
C LEU A 17 14.95 4.43 -4.55
N PHE A 18 14.32 5.10 -3.58
CA PHE A 18 13.34 6.17 -3.83
C PHE A 18 13.96 7.57 -3.90
N GLU A 19 15.29 7.67 -3.84
CA GLU A 19 16.01 8.95 -3.91
C GLU A 19 15.51 9.95 -2.86
N THR A 20 15.31 9.49 -1.63
CA THR A 20 14.87 10.35 -0.53
C THR A 20 16.06 10.97 0.20
N ALA A 21 15.81 12.03 0.97
CA ALA A 21 16.76 12.45 1.97
C ALA A 21 17.01 11.31 2.99
N PRO A 22 18.15 11.34 3.71
CA PRO A 22 18.45 10.35 4.74
C PRO A 22 17.27 10.17 5.71
N PRO A 23 16.92 8.93 6.08
CA PRO A 23 15.82 8.68 7.01
C PRO A 23 16.13 9.25 8.39
N SER A 24 15.11 9.75 9.10
CA SER A 24 15.20 10.13 10.51
C SER A 24 15.43 8.89 11.39
N SER A 25 15.92 9.09 12.62
CA SER A 25 16.25 7.99 13.54
C SER A 25 15.06 7.04 13.77
N ASP A 26 13.86 7.59 13.95
CA ASP A 26 12.64 6.79 14.15
C ASP A 26 12.26 5.96 12.91
N VAL A 27 12.56 6.44 11.72
CA VAL A 27 12.38 5.69 10.46
C VAL A 27 13.46 4.62 10.33
N ALA A 28 14.72 4.95 10.63
CA ALA A 28 15.85 4.03 10.53
C ALA A 28 15.72 2.80 11.46
N GLU A 29 14.99 2.94 12.57
CA GLU A 29 14.69 1.85 13.52
C GLU A 29 13.50 0.95 13.08
N HIS A 30 12.98 1.11 11.86
CA HIS A 30 11.91 0.25 11.36
C HIS A 30 12.40 -1.20 11.19
N ALA A 31 11.85 -2.09 11.99
CA ALA A 31 12.16 -3.52 11.90
C ALA A 31 11.41 -4.19 10.73
N PRO A 32 11.98 -5.26 10.14
CA PRO A 32 11.28 -6.04 9.13
C PRO A 32 9.93 -6.56 9.63
N ASP A 33 8.89 -6.41 8.81
CA ASP A 33 7.54 -6.91 9.10
C ASP A 33 7.07 -7.78 7.93
N PHE A 34 6.88 -9.07 8.21
CA PHE A 34 6.46 -10.08 7.24
C PHE A 34 4.92 -10.18 7.13
N ASN A 35 4.18 -9.42 7.93
CA ASN A 35 2.72 -9.56 8.01
C ASN A 35 2.03 -8.25 8.42
N VAL A 36 2.40 -7.15 7.79
CA VAL A 36 1.85 -5.81 8.04
C VAL A 36 0.33 -5.83 7.92
N ALA A 37 -0.35 -5.40 8.97
CA ALA A 37 -1.82 -5.36 9.05
C ALA A 37 -2.34 -3.91 9.08
N PRO A 38 -3.62 -3.69 8.73
CA PRO A 38 -4.26 -2.38 8.90
C PRO A 38 -4.09 -1.81 10.31
N THR A 39 -4.02 -0.49 10.39
CA THR A 39 -3.83 0.33 11.60
C THR A 39 -2.42 0.31 12.19
N THR A 40 -1.50 -0.48 11.65
CA THR A 40 -0.08 -0.42 12.04
C THR A 40 0.65 0.73 11.35
N ARG A 41 1.84 1.06 11.85
CA ARG A 41 2.72 2.05 11.22
C ARG A 41 3.50 1.43 10.07
N VAL A 42 3.49 2.10 8.93
CA VAL A 42 4.13 1.68 7.69
C VAL A 42 5.07 2.77 7.18
N LEU A 43 6.03 2.39 6.36
CA LEU A 43 6.88 3.34 5.65
C LEU A 43 6.16 3.89 4.42
N GLY A 44 6.41 5.15 4.10
CA GLY A 44 5.90 5.78 2.89
C GLY A 44 6.80 6.93 2.44
N VAL A 45 6.85 7.14 1.14
CA VAL A 45 7.60 8.22 0.49
C VAL A 45 6.62 9.31 0.09
N ALA A 46 6.89 10.53 0.53
CA ALA A 46 6.14 11.73 0.14
C ALA A 46 7.09 12.90 -0.09
N VAL A 47 6.63 13.93 -0.76
CA VAL A 47 7.37 15.19 -0.93
C VAL A 47 6.97 16.15 0.19
N ASP A 48 7.95 16.75 0.84
CA ASP A 48 7.74 17.76 1.87
C ASP A 48 7.46 19.16 1.24
N ARG A 49 7.31 20.18 2.10
CA ARG A 49 7.02 21.55 1.66
C ARG A 49 8.20 22.22 0.91
N GLU A 50 9.39 21.68 1.05
CA GLU A 50 10.63 22.14 0.42
C GLU A 50 10.87 21.44 -0.94
N GLY A 51 9.95 20.55 -1.35
CA GLY A 51 10.07 19.78 -2.58
C GLY A 51 11.00 18.55 -2.47
N VAL A 52 11.40 18.18 -1.26
CA VAL A 52 12.32 17.07 -1.02
C VAL A 52 11.54 15.78 -0.75
N ARG A 53 11.89 14.69 -1.42
CA ARG A 53 11.36 13.37 -1.11
C ARG A 53 11.84 12.91 0.27
N ARG A 54 10.90 12.48 1.12
CA ARG A 54 11.17 11.97 2.47
C ARG A 54 10.57 10.57 2.64
N LEU A 55 11.34 9.67 3.20
CA LEU A 55 10.82 8.43 3.74
C LEU A 55 10.31 8.71 5.15
N GLY A 56 9.04 8.47 5.42
CA GLY A 56 8.38 8.76 6.70
C GLY A 56 7.52 7.60 7.19
N ARG A 57 6.95 7.75 8.39
CA ARG A 57 6.02 6.78 8.96
C ARG A 57 4.59 7.28 8.88
N PHE A 58 3.70 6.42 8.44
CA PHE A 58 2.25 6.66 8.38
C PHE A 58 1.51 5.53 9.08
N GLN A 59 0.41 5.82 9.74
CA GLN A 59 -0.52 4.76 10.15
C GLN A 59 -1.34 4.34 8.92
N TRP A 60 -1.37 3.05 8.61
CA TRP A 60 -2.16 2.52 7.51
C TRP A 60 -3.64 2.43 7.87
N GLY A 61 -4.42 3.29 7.30
CA GLY A 61 -5.82 3.57 7.60
C GLY A 61 -6.03 5.06 7.72
N LEU A 62 -6.54 5.69 6.66
CA LEU A 62 -6.64 7.14 6.54
C LEU A 62 -7.60 7.71 7.58
N VAL A 63 -7.18 8.78 8.24
CA VAL A 63 -8.04 9.64 9.05
C VAL A 63 -8.17 10.97 8.30
N PRO A 64 -9.35 11.30 7.75
CA PRO A 64 -9.56 12.60 7.12
C PRO A 64 -9.31 13.73 8.12
N SER A 65 -8.75 14.87 7.66
CA SER A 65 -8.41 16.01 8.55
C SER A 65 -9.60 16.59 9.30
N TRP A 66 -10.80 16.40 8.80
CA TRP A 66 -12.06 16.85 9.40
C TRP A 66 -12.72 15.80 10.32
N ALA A 67 -12.14 14.60 10.46
CA ALA A 67 -12.70 13.56 11.31
C ALA A 67 -12.66 13.98 12.79
N LYS A 68 -13.72 13.65 13.53
CA LYS A 68 -13.82 13.93 14.96
C LYS A 68 -12.86 13.05 15.79
N ASP A 69 -12.60 11.85 15.32
CA ASP A 69 -11.72 10.88 15.96
C ASP A 69 -11.09 9.94 14.92
N ALA A 70 -10.15 9.11 15.34
CA ALA A 70 -9.42 8.18 14.48
C ALA A 70 -10.09 6.79 14.35
N SER A 71 -11.24 6.54 14.96
CA SER A 71 -11.88 5.21 15.04
C SER A 71 -12.28 4.65 13.67
N GLY A 72 -12.52 5.54 12.70
CA GLY A 72 -12.89 5.18 11.33
C GLY A 72 -11.73 4.69 10.45
N SER A 73 -10.48 4.82 10.90
CA SER A 73 -9.28 4.60 10.08
C SER A 73 -9.22 3.19 9.46
N ALA A 74 -9.58 2.16 10.20
CA ALA A 74 -9.57 0.77 9.73
C ALA A 74 -10.48 0.51 8.50
N ARG A 75 -11.45 1.38 8.23
CA ARG A 75 -12.34 1.30 7.07
C ARG A 75 -11.78 2.01 5.83
N LEU A 76 -10.76 2.84 6.02
CA LEU A 76 -10.15 3.65 4.96
C LEU A 76 -8.71 3.21 4.68
N ILE A 77 -8.45 1.92 4.67
CA ILE A 77 -7.14 1.34 4.32
C ILE A 77 -6.88 1.40 2.81
N ASN A 78 -7.94 1.39 2.00
CA ASN A 78 -7.87 1.43 0.54
C ASN A 78 -8.84 2.48 -0.03
N ALA A 79 -8.43 3.10 -1.12
CA ALA A 79 -9.24 3.98 -1.98
C ALA A 79 -9.32 3.39 -3.39
N ARG A 80 -10.50 3.43 -4.02
CA ARG A 80 -10.66 2.98 -5.42
C ARG A 80 -10.31 4.12 -6.37
N SER A 81 -9.45 3.87 -7.35
CA SER A 81 -9.04 4.87 -8.36
C SER A 81 -10.23 5.50 -9.09
N GLU A 82 -11.29 4.72 -9.34
CA GLU A 82 -12.47 5.16 -10.08
C GLU A 82 -13.34 6.18 -9.32
N SER A 83 -13.20 6.27 -8.00
CA SER A 83 -14.05 7.14 -7.17
C SER A 83 -13.26 8.09 -6.27
N ILE A 84 -11.94 8.11 -6.42
CA ILE A 84 -11.05 8.83 -5.50
C ILE A 84 -11.22 10.35 -5.57
N PHE A 85 -11.60 10.88 -6.74
CA PHE A 85 -11.85 12.31 -6.95
C PHE A 85 -13.21 12.78 -6.44
N ASP A 86 -14.16 11.85 -6.22
CA ASP A 86 -15.53 12.20 -5.84
C ASP A 86 -15.78 12.02 -4.34
N LYS A 87 -15.08 11.06 -3.72
CA LYS A 87 -15.29 10.72 -2.31
C LYS A 87 -14.75 11.80 -1.37
N PRO A 88 -15.56 12.30 -0.40
CA PRO A 88 -15.15 13.36 0.53
C PRO A 88 -13.86 13.06 1.30
N SER A 89 -13.60 11.79 1.62
CA SER A 89 -12.40 11.37 2.34
C SER A 89 -11.11 11.52 1.52
N PHE A 90 -11.19 11.57 0.19
CA PHE A 90 -10.02 11.49 -0.69
C PHE A 90 -9.86 12.69 -1.63
N ARG A 91 -10.97 13.25 -2.17
CA ARG A 91 -10.94 14.24 -3.25
C ARG A 91 -10.02 15.43 -3.01
N HIS A 92 -9.90 15.90 -1.77
CA HIS A 92 -9.03 17.02 -1.40
C HIS A 92 -7.56 16.61 -1.19
N LEU A 93 -7.28 15.30 -1.08
CA LEU A 93 -5.92 14.79 -0.91
C LEU A 93 -5.27 14.49 -2.26
N VAL A 94 -6.07 14.04 -3.25
CA VAL A 94 -5.56 13.58 -4.54
C VAL A 94 -4.65 14.61 -5.22
N PRO A 95 -4.95 15.92 -5.26
CA PRO A 95 -4.08 16.88 -5.93
C PRO A 95 -2.72 17.09 -5.26
N HIS A 96 -2.62 16.95 -3.91
CA HIS A 96 -1.45 17.45 -3.18
C HIS A 96 -0.87 16.53 -2.10
N ARG A 97 -1.54 15.41 -1.81
CA ARG A 97 -1.21 14.52 -0.69
C ARG A 97 -1.01 13.07 -1.14
N ARG A 98 -0.30 12.91 -2.26
CA ARG A 98 0.06 11.60 -2.78
C ARG A 98 1.33 11.11 -2.11
N CYS A 99 1.44 9.78 -1.96
CA CYS A 99 2.63 9.11 -1.45
C CYS A 99 2.83 7.79 -2.21
N LEU A 100 4.00 7.20 -2.03
CA LEU A 100 4.29 5.83 -2.41
C LEU A 100 4.51 5.02 -1.14
N VAL A 101 3.88 3.85 -1.04
CA VAL A 101 4.09 2.91 0.06
C VAL A 101 4.95 1.75 -0.47
N PRO A 102 6.22 1.65 -0.04
CA PRO A 102 7.09 0.53 -0.41
C PRO A 102 6.58 -0.78 0.19
N MET A 103 6.54 -1.83 -0.63
CA MET A 103 6.17 -3.18 -0.20
C MET A 103 7.08 -4.20 -0.88
N ASP A 104 7.62 -5.14 -0.13
CA ASP A 104 8.35 -6.27 -0.73
C ASP A 104 7.41 -7.24 -1.44
N GLY A 105 6.16 -7.24 -1.03
CA GLY A 105 5.05 -7.95 -1.66
C GLY A 105 3.79 -7.81 -0.82
N PHE A 106 2.68 -8.30 -1.35
CA PHE A 106 1.39 -8.27 -0.64
C PHE A 106 0.69 -9.61 -0.69
N TYR A 107 -0.20 -9.84 0.27
CA TYR A 107 -1.01 -11.05 0.33
C TYR A 107 -2.41 -10.78 -0.19
N GLU A 108 -2.94 -11.77 -0.91
CA GLU A 108 -4.34 -11.87 -1.29
C GLU A 108 -4.86 -13.28 -1.03
N TRP A 109 -6.18 -13.45 -1.04
CA TRP A 109 -6.84 -14.71 -0.74
C TRP A 109 -7.67 -15.14 -1.93
N ARG A 110 -7.11 -16.08 -2.70
CA ARG A 110 -7.77 -16.67 -3.87
C ARG A 110 -8.91 -17.58 -3.40
N THR A 111 -10.07 -17.47 -4.07
CA THR A 111 -11.16 -18.41 -3.86
C THR A 111 -10.83 -19.73 -4.59
N VAL A 112 -10.89 -20.85 -3.86
CA VAL A 112 -10.72 -22.17 -4.44
C VAL A 112 -12.09 -22.68 -4.89
N HIS A 113 -12.22 -23.02 -6.15
CA HIS A 113 -13.43 -23.56 -6.72
C HIS A 113 -13.38 -25.10 -6.65
N GLU A 114 -14.19 -25.66 -5.77
CA GLU A 114 -14.35 -27.11 -5.64
C GLU A 114 -15.65 -27.57 -6.34
N THR A 115 -15.68 -28.82 -6.77
CA THR A 115 -16.87 -29.42 -7.41
C THR A 115 -17.23 -30.69 -6.65
N PRO A 116 -18.43 -30.75 -5.99
CA PRO A 116 -19.44 -29.69 -5.87
C PRO A 116 -18.99 -28.52 -5.00
N PRO A 117 -19.52 -27.30 -5.22
CA PRO A 117 -19.11 -26.14 -4.42
C PRO A 117 -19.59 -26.28 -2.97
N PRO A 118 -18.72 -26.05 -1.96
CA PRO A 118 -19.13 -26.00 -0.57
C PRO A 118 -20.00 -24.77 -0.29
N ALA A 119 -20.75 -24.77 0.81
CA ALA A 119 -21.58 -23.64 1.21
C ALA A 119 -20.80 -22.32 1.36
N ARG A 120 -19.51 -22.41 1.67
CA ARG A 120 -18.55 -21.30 1.63
C ARG A 120 -17.26 -21.80 0.98
N ALA A 121 -16.94 -21.23 -0.17
CA ALA A 121 -15.70 -21.58 -0.88
C ALA A 121 -14.47 -21.28 0.01
N PRO A 122 -13.55 -22.24 0.18
CA PRO A 122 -12.32 -22.03 0.90
C PRO A 122 -11.47 -20.96 0.19
N LYS A 123 -10.70 -20.24 0.98
CA LYS A 123 -9.75 -19.26 0.46
C LYS A 123 -8.34 -19.69 0.83
N GLU A 124 -7.45 -19.64 -0.14
CA GLU A 124 -6.03 -19.89 0.07
C GLU A 124 -5.23 -18.59 -0.08
N PRO A 125 -4.27 -18.32 0.82
CA PRO A 125 -3.44 -17.15 0.70
C PRO A 125 -2.41 -17.33 -0.41
N VAL A 126 -2.19 -16.25 -1.16
CA VAL A 126 -1.10 -16.12 -2.12
C VAL A 126 -0.26 -14.91 -1.77
N TYR A 127 1.01 -14.97 -2.08
CA TYR A 127 1.95 -13.88 -1.93
C TYR A 127 2.35 -13.35 -3.30
N VAL A 128 2.13 -12.06 -3.51
CA VAL A 128 2.38 -11.36 -4.77
C VAL A 128 3.62 -10.50 -4.62
N THR A 129 4.56 -10.62 -5.55
CA THR A 129 5.80 -9.84 -5.57
C THR A 129 6.05 -9.24 -6.95
N ARG A 130 6.96 -8.29 -7.03
CA ARG A 130 7.56 -7.89 -8.31
C ARG A 130 8.38 -9.04 -8.88
N ARG A 131 8.29 -9.25 -10.18
CA ARG A 131 9.03 -10.33 -10.87
C ARG A 131 10.53 -10.11 -10.82
N ASP A 132 11.00 -8.88 -10.82
CA ASP A 132 12.41 -8.52 -10.77
C ASP A 132 13.00 -8.50 -9.34
N GLY A 133 12.19 -8.84 -8.33
CA GLY A 133 12.57 -8.90 -6.92
C GLY A 133 12.71 -7.55 -6.21
N ARG A 134 12.52 -6.42 -6.90
CA ARG A 134 12.53 -5.10 -6.27
C ARG A 134 11.24 -4.85 -5.47
N PRO A 135 11.26 -3.98 -4.46
CA PRO A 135 10.03 -3.55 -3.81
C PRO A 135 9.03 -2.92 -4.78
N LEU A 136 7.76 -3.16 -4.54
CA LEU A 136 6.65 -2.49 -5.19
C LEU A 136 6.52 -1.07 -4.65
N ALA A 137 6.32 -0.09 -5.52
CA ALA A 137 5.96 1.29 -5.15
C ALA A 137 4.45 1.45 -5.30
N VAL A 138 3.71 1.23 -4.21
CA VAL A 138 2.24 1.29 -4.26
C VAL A 138 1.76 2.72 -4.05
N ALA A 139 0.91 3.19 -4.97
CA ALA A 139 0.28 4.50 -4.87
C ALA A 139 -0.59 4.62 -3.62
N GLY A 140 -0.47 5.73 -2.91
CA GLY A 140 -1.25 6.04 -1.74
C GLY A 140 -1.63 7.51 -1.64
N LEU A 141 -2.58 7.79 -0.76
CA LEU A 141 -2.89 9.13 -0.27
C LEU A 141 -2.57 9.21 1.20
N TRP A 142 -2.15 10.38 1.66
CA TRP A 142 -1.88 10.61 3.06
C TRP A 142 -2.60 11.83 3.61
N SER A 143 -2.83 11.83 4.92
CA SER A 143 -3.46 12.92 5.66
C SER A 143 -2.74 13.15 6.97
N SER A 144 -2.79 14.37 7.47
CA SER A 144 -2.40 14.73 8.84
C SER A 144 -3.64 15.04 9.64
N TRP A 145 -3.75 14.45 10.80
CA TRP A 145 -4.85 14.64 11.73
C TRP A 145 -4.32 14.80 13.15
N ARG A 146 -5.04 15.54 13.98
CA ARG A 146 -4.79 15.61 15.44
C ARG A 146 -6.13 15.76 16.17
N ALA A 147 -6.22 15.22 17.37
CA ALA A 147 -7.45 15.23 18.15
C ALA A 147 -7.82 16.66 18.63
N ASP A 148 -6.81 17.43 19.00
CA ASP A 148 -6.92 18.81 19.45
C ASP A 148 -5.59 19.57 19.17
N GLU A 149 -5.53 20.86 19.55
CA GLU A 149 -4.35 21.71 19.29
C GLU A 149 -3.08 21.27 20.02
N THR A 150 -3.21 20.56 21.13
CA THR A 150 -2.10 20.09 21.98
C THR A 150 -1.64 18.68 21.63
N SER A 151 -2.48 17.92 20.95
CA SER A 151 -2.18 16.53 20.54
C SER A 151 -1.13 16.46 19.44
N PRO A 152 -0.26 15.44 19.45
CA PRO A 152 0.70 15.22 18.36
C PRO A 152 -0.02 14.95 17.04
N TRP A 153 0.62 15.35 15.95
CA TRP A 153 0.14 15.03 14.61
C TRP A 153 0.21 13.54 14.34
N LEU A 154 -0.88 12.98 13.87
CA LEU A 154 -0.97 11.63 13.34
C LEU A 154 -0.97 11.71 11.81
N HIS A 155 0.09 11.19 11.19
CA HIS A 155 0.14 11.01 9.74
C HIS A 155 -0.43 9.65 9.39
N THR A 156 -1.40 9.63 8.50
CA THR A 156 -2.11 8.41 8.09
C THR A 156 -2.11 8.27 6.58
N CYS A 157 -2.19 7.05 6.07
CA CYS A 157 -2.28 6.80 4.64
C CYS A 157 -3.31 5.72 4.30
N CYS A 158 -3.73 5.71 3.04
CA CYS A 158 -4.44 4.60 2.42
C CYS A 158 -3.78 4.23 1.09
N LEU A 159 -3.97 2.99 0.66
CA LEU A 159 -3.49 2.52 -0.64
C LEU A 159 -4.53 2.80 -1.71
N ILE A 160 -4.08 3.07 -2.94
CA ILE A 160 -4.98 3.18 -4.08
C ILE A 160 -5.04 1.82 -4.79
N THR A 161 -6.26 1.40 -5.11
CA THR A 161 -6.51 0.16 -5.84
C THR A 161 -7.21 0.43 -7.17
N THR A 162 -6.91 -0.38 -8.15
CA THR A 162 -7.49 -0.36 -9.50
C THR A 162 -8.00 -1.75 -9.90
N ALA A 163 -8.56 -1.90 -11.08
CA ALA A 163 -8.95 -3.20 -11.62
C ALA A 163 -7.73 -4.14 -11.69
N ALA A 164 -7.96 -5.42 -11.50
CA ALA A 164 -6.91 -6.43 -11.64
C ALA A 164 -6.42 -6.53 -13.10
N ASN A 165 -5.10 -6.71 -13.28
CA ASN A 165 -4.55 -7.15 -14.56
C ASN A 165 -4.76 -8.67 -14.75
N ALA A 166 -4.35 -9.24 -15.89
CA ALA A 166 -4.59 -10.66 -16.20
C ALA A 166 -3.87 -11.60 -15.20
N THR A 167 -2.72 -11.20 -14.67
CA THR A 167 -1.95 -11.99 -13.68
C THR A 167 -2.70 -12.14 -12.36
N ILE A 168 -3.42 -11.10 -11.90
CA ILE A 168 -4.14 -11.10 -10.61
C ILE A 168 -5.63 -11.43 -10.76
N ALA A 169 -6.21 -11.33 -11.94
CA ALA A 169 -7.65 -11.57 -12.16
C ALA A 169 -8.15 -12.92 -11.62
N GLY A 170 -7.30 -13.97 -11.67
CA GLY A 170 -7.60 -15.29 -11.11
C GLY A 170 -7.49 -15.36 -9.56
N VAL A 171 -6.98 -14.32 -8.91
CA VAL A 171 -6.81 -14.23 -7.46
C VAL A 171 -7.87 -13.31 -6.86
N HIS A 172 -7.98 -12.10 -7.40
CA HIS A 172 -8.89 -11.05 -6.94
C HIS A 172 -9.26 -10.12 -8.10
N ASP A 173 -10.43 -9.47 -8.04
CA ASP A 173 -10.90 -8.49 -9.03
C ASP A 173 -10.20 -7.12 -8.96
N ARG A 174 -9.40 -6.90 -7.92
CA ARG A 174 -8.67 -5.64 -7.67
C ARG A 174 -7.19 -5.92 -7.37
N MET A 175 -6.35 -4.94 -7.70
CA MET A 175 -4.94 -4.90 -7.32
C MET A 175 -4.55 -3.51 -6.83
N PRO A 176 -3.47 -3.34 -6.03
CA PRO A 176 -2.91 -2.03 -5.74
C PRO A 176 -2.39 -1.38 -7.02
N VAL A 177 -2.50 -0.05 -7.11
CA VAL A 177 -1.84 0.72 -8.16
C VAL A 177 -0.33 0.69 -7.90
N ILE A 178 0.42 0.06 -8.79
CA ILE A 178 1.88 0.01 -8.74
C ILE A 178 2.40 1.10 -9.67
N VAL A 179 3.15 2.05 -9.12
CA VAL A 179 3.73 3.17 -9.89
C VAL A 179 5.14 2.77 -10.33
N GLU A 180 5.40 2.77 -11.61
CA GLU A 180 6.73 2.47 -12.14
C GLU A 180 7.72 3.62 -11.85
N THR A 181 9.01 3.30 -11.81
CA THR A 181 10.07 4.25 -11.45
C THR A 181 10.05 5.51 -12.31
N SER A 182 9.73 5.38 -13.60
CA SER A 182 9.58 6.51 -14.55
C SER A 182 8.49 7.50 -14.14
N ASP A 183 7.48 7.03 -13.42
CA ASP A 183 6.28 7.79 -13.10
C ASP A 183 6.30 8.35 -11.64
N TRP A 184 7.31 7.98 -10.83
CA TRP A 184 7.39 8.42 -9.42
C TRP A 184 7.44 9.94 -9.27
N ALA A 185 8.20 10.61 -10.13
CA ALA A 185 8.30 12.07 -10.09
C ALA A 185 6.94 12.73 -10.34
N ALA A 186 6.23 12.29 -11.39
CA ALA A 186 4.91 12.80 -11.74
C ALA A 186 3.86 12.47 -10.67
N TRP A 187 3.91 11.26 -10.10
CA TRP A 187 3.00 10.86 -9.02
C TRP A 187 3.20 11.68 -7.74
N LEU A 188 4.44 11.93 -7.36
CA LEU A 188 4.79 12.62 -6.11
C LEU A 188 4.76 14.15 -6.22
N ASP A 189 4.67 14.72 -7.41
CA ASP A 189 4.69 16.16 -7.64
C ASP A 189 3.43 16.85 -7.08
N PRO A 190 3.52 17.60 -5.98
CA PRO A 190 2.36 18.28 -5.41
C PRO A 190 1.86 19.45 -6.26
N ALA A 191 2.63 19.91 -7.26
CA ALA A 191 2.22 20.95 -8.20
C ALA A 191 1.34 20.39 -9.34
N ASN A 192 1.48 19.10 -9.66
CA ASN A 192 0.59 18.45 -10.62
C ASN A 192 -0.79 18.18 -9.97
N SER A 193 -1.76 19.02 -10.30
CA SER A 193 -3.16 18.88 -9.86
C SER A 193 -4.12 18.53 -11.00
N ASP A 194 -3.61 18.30 -12.21
CA ASP A 194 -4.43 17.92 -13.35
C ASP A 194 -5.02 16.52 -13.14
N ARG A 195 -6.35 16.43 -13.25
CA ARG A 195 -7.08 15.19 -13.00
C ARG A 195 -6.72 14.11 -14.03
N ALA A 196 -6.62 14.46 -15.30
CA ALA A 196 -6.37 13.48 -16.36
C ALA A 196 -4.95 12.90 -16.24
N ASP A 197 -3.96 13.74 -15.92
CA ASP A 197 -2.59 13.28 -15.66
C ASP A 197 -2.52 12.32 -14.48
N ILE A 198 -3.20 12.66 -13.37
CA ILE A 198 -3.21 11.81 -12.18
C ILE A 198 -3.96 10.48 -12.45
N GLU A 199 -5.10 10.53 -13.16
CA GLU A 199 -5.86 9.33 -13.53
C GLU A 199 -5.02 8.39 -14.43
N ALA A 200 -4.24 8.93 -15.36
CA ALA A 200 -3.37 8.15 -16.23
C ALA A 200 -2.29 7.36 -15.48
N LEU A 201 -1.88 7.83 -14.28
CA LEU A 201 -0.91 7.14 -13.42
C LEU A 201 -1.54 6.03 -12.57
N MET A 202 -2.88 5.94 -12.50
CA MET A 202 -3.59 4.95 -11.67
C MET A 202 -4.05 3.72 -12.45
N ARG A 203 -3.38 3.39 -13.57
CA ARG A 203 -3.65 2.20 -14.36
C ARG A 203 -3.19 0.91 -13.66
N PRO A 204 -3.76 -0.25 -14.01
CA PRO A 204 -3.19 -1.54 -13.64
C PRO A 204 -1.73 -1.64 -14.12
N ALA A 205 -0.87 -2.30 -13.36
CA ALA A 205 0.46 -2.65 -13.84
C ALA A 205 0.38 -3.66 -14.99
N ASP A 206 1.38 -3.66 -15.87
CA ASP A 206 1.48 -4.64 -16.95
C ASP A 206 1.57 -6.07 -16.39
N ASP A 207 1.08 -7.05 -17.14
CA ASP A 207 0.91 -8.43 -16.66
C ASP A 207 2.21 -9.13 -16.26
N ASP A 208 3.35 -8.69 -16.79
CA ASP A 208 4.66 -9.24 -16.52
C ASP A 208 5.40 -8.58 -15.34
N VAL A 209 4.86 -7.49 -14.78
CA VAL A 209 5.47 -6.75 -13.65
C VAL A 209 5.45 -7.60 -12.37
N ILE A 210 4.37 -8.34 -12.15
CA ILE A 210 4.15 -9.08 -10.90
C ILE A 210 4.02 -10.57 -11.14
N VAL A 211 4.26 -11.32 -10.08
CA VAL A 211 4.11 -12.77 -10.01
C VAL A 211 3.53 -13.14 -8.64
N TRP A 212 2.81 -14.24 -8.56
CA TRP A 212 2.30 -14.72 -7.29
C TRP A 212 2.62 -16.21 -7.07
N ARG A 213 2.63 -16.61 -5.81
CA ARG A 213 2.77 -18.01 -5.37
C ARG A 213 1.86 -18.29 -4.18
N ARG A 214 1.50 -19.55 -3.99
CA ARG A 214 0.76 -20.01 -2.80
C ARG A 214 1.67 -19.98 -1.59
N VAL A 215 1.11 -19.58 -0.44
CA VAL A 215 1.81 -19.59 0.85
C VAL A 215 0.95 -20.23 1.93
N ALA A 216 1.58 -20.58 3.05
CA ALA A 216 0.90 -21.27 4.14
C ALA A 216 -0.19 -20.38 4.80
N THR A 217 -1.28 -21.01 5.25
CA THR A 217 -2.38 -20.35 5.95
C THR A 217 -1.97 -19.70 7.29
N ARG A 218 -0.74 -19.93 7.75
CA ARG A 218 -0.16 -19.23 8.91
C ARG A 218 -0.25 -17.70 8.80
N VAL A 219 -0.20 -17.14 7.59
CA VAL A 219 -0.35 -15.70 7.34
C VAL A 219 -1.72 -15.15 7.76
N ASN A 220 -2.75 -15.98 7.90
CA ASN A 220 -4.09 -15.56 8.34
C ASN A 220 -4.08 -14.93 9.73
N SER A 221 -3.18 -15.36 10.60
CA SER A 221 -3.00 -14.77 11.92
C SER A 221 -1.99 -13.64 11.89
N VAL A 222 -2.41 -12.43 12.24
CA VAL A 222 -1.53 -11.25 12.37
C VAL A 222 -0.45 -11.40 13.46
N ARG A 223 -0.57 -12.41 14.32
CA ARG A 223 0.43 -12.72 15.36
C ARG A 223 1.65 -13.42 14.79
N ASN A 224 1.52 -14.03 13.62
CA ASN A 224 2.63 -14.67 12.94
C ASN A 224 3.36 -13.59 12.13
N ASN A 225 4.63 -13.39 12.44
CA ASN A 225 5.48 -12.38 11.78
C ASN A 225 6.91 -12.91 11.72
N ASP A 226 7.18 -13.78 10.76
CA ASP A 226 8.49 -14.40 10.56
C ASP A 226 8.72 -14.73 9.06
N PRO A 227 9.97 -14.91 8.63
CA PRO A 227 10.32 -15.17 7.22
C PRO A 227 9.61 -16.38 6.59
N SER A 228 9.26 -17.42 7.38
CA SER A 228 8.62 -18.63 6.85
C SER A 228 7.21 -18.40 6.29
N LEU A 229 6.61 -17.22 6.54
CA LEU A 229 5.34 -16.84 5.91
C LEU A 229 5.48 -16.66 4.40
N LEU A 230 6.69 -16.46 3.91
CA LEU A 230 7.01 -16.27 2.50
C LEU A 230 7.31 -17.57 1.77
N ASP A 231 7.48 -18.67 2.49
CA ASP A 231 7.83 -19.95 1.90
C ASP A 231 6.70 -20.45 0.96
N PRO A 232 7.05 -20.87 -0.26
CA PRO A 232 6.08 -21.43 -1.17
C PRO A 232 5.57 -22.77 -0.62
N ILE A 233 4.28 -23.05 -0.82
CA ILE A 233 3.76 -24.41 -0.61
C ILE A 233 4.25 -25.26 -1.78
N VAL A 234 5.07 -26.27 -1.46
CA VAL A 234 5.46 -27.32 -2.41
C VAL A 234 4.33 -28.34 -2.43
N GLU A 235 3.81 -28.65 -3.62
CA GLU A 235 2.81 -29.70 -3.85
C GLU A 235 3.45 -31.09 -3.79
#